data_2cf9cf45de35e9763250d9e2c5360aca
#
_entry.id   2cf9cf45de35e9763250d9e2c5360aca
#
_cell.length_a   1.000
_cell.length_b   1.000
_cell.length_c   1.000
_cell.angle_alpha   90.00
_cell.angle_beta   90.00
_cell.angle_gamma   90.00
#
_symmetry.space_group_name_H-M   'P 1'
#
loop_
_entity.id
_entity.type
_entity.pdbx_description
1 polymer ?
#
loop_
_entity_poly.entity_id
_entity_poly.type
_entity_poly.pdbx_seq_one_letter_code
_entity_poly.pdbx_strand_id
1 'polypeptide(L)'
;MGLIKKSKNVTTAERDLVKRLTKKCIKEIVKVKWEILGPSSKRLTMADVWDKLYLKIKCKGQRSYGGKNYVCIDISDFRKGRTFFTEYARIKSDPIIGEMEFETSEDALLALIAHEVAHMIHYNYFIYTPWLRGGDNTPHGQSWQKIYRILRRELVNTNKARLAA
;
A
#
# COMPACT_ATOMS: atom_id res chain seq x y z
N MET A 1 7.20 -14.11 11.49
CA MET A 1 5.87 -13.46 11.69
C MET A 1 6.11 -12.02 12.08
N GLY A 2 5.70 -11.09 11.22
CA GLY A 2 5.95 -9.67 11.42
C GLY A 2 5.41 -9.14 12.75
N LEU A 3 6.11 -8.18 13.35
CA LEU A 3 5.74 -7.61 14.64
C LEU A 3 4.56 -6.63 14.45
N ILE A 4 3.44 -6.89 15.12
CA ILE A 4 2.26 -6.00 15.08
C ILE A 4 2.14 -5.28 16.42
N LYS A 5 2.35 -3.97 16.41
CA LYS A 5 2.21 -3.16 17.63
C LYS A 5 0.75 -2.88 17.93
N LYS A 6 0.29 -3.29 19.12
CA LYS A 6 -1.06 -3.02 19.62
C LYS A 6 -1.19 -1.54 20.01
N SER A 7 -2.14 -0.82 19.41
CA SER A 7 -2.60 0.47 19.92
C SER A 7 -3.82 0.24 20.83
N LYS A 8 -3.86 0.92 21.98
CA LYS A 8 -4.95 0.77 22.96
C LYS A 8 -6.35 1.11 22.38
N ASN A 9 -6.38 1.95 21.35
CA ASN A 9 -7.63 2.49 20.77
C ASN A 9 -8.07 1.80 19.47
N VAL A 10 -7.52 0.63 19.13
CA VAL A 10 -7.85 -0.11 17.90
C VAL A 10 -8.41 -1.46 18.29
N THR A 11 -9.60 -1.79 17.81
CA THR A 11 -10.27 -3.07 18.08
C THR A 11 -9.55 -4.25 17.41
N THR A 12 -9.85 -5.47 17.83
CA THR A 12 -9.31 -6.68 17.19
C THR A 12 -9.79 -6.79 15.75
N ALA A 13 -11.08 -6.55 15.48
CA ALA A 13 -11.64 -6.59 14.15
C ALA A 13 -10.95 -5.60 13.19
N GLU A 14 -10.71 -4.37 13.62
CA GLU A 14 -9.99 -3.37 12.83
C GLU A 14 -8.53 -3.79 12.56
N ARG A 15 -7.88 -4.38 13.55
CA ARG A 15 -6.52 -4.92 13.34
C ARG A 15 -6.49 -6.05 12.33
N ASP A 16 -7.43 -6.97 12.42
CA ASP A 16 -7.51 -8.12 11.50
C ASP A 16 -7.87 -7.66 10.09
N LEU A 17 -8.73 -6.66 9.93
CA LEU A 17 -9.03 -6.02 8.66
C LEU A 17 -7.76 -5.43 8.03
N VAL A 18 -7.06 -4.51 8.72
CA VAL A 18 -5.84 -3.88 8.19
C VAL A 18 -4.77 -4.93 7.86
N LYS A 19 -4.60 -5.93 8.72
CA LYS A 19 -3.68 -7.05 8.50
C LYS A 19 -4.03 -7.84 7.24
N ARG A 20 -5.31 -8.16 7.05
CA ARG A 20 -5.82 -8.86 5.86
C ARG A 20 -5.58 -8.05 4.59
N LEU A 21 -5.92 -6.76 4.60
CA LEU A 21 -5.73 -5.87 3.47
C LEU A 21 -4.24 -5.66 3.14
N THR A 22 -3.38 -5.50 4.15
CA THR A 22 -1.92 -5.40 3.96
C THR A 22 -1.35 -6.67 3.32
N LYS A 23 -1.77 -7.86 3.80
CA LYS A 23 -1.37 -9.14 3.20
C LYS A 23 -1.84 -9.24 1.75
N LYS A 24 -3.07 -8.79 1.44
CA LYS A 24 -3.61 -8.78 0.08
C LYS A 24 -2.73 -7.95 -0.85
N CYS A 25 -2.30 -6.75 -0.44
CA CYS A 25 -1.39 -5.90 -1.21
C CYS A 25 -0.03 -6.59 -1.45
N ILE A 26 0.58 -7.14 -0.41
CA ILE A 26 1.88 -7.83 -0.53
C ILE A 26 1.76 -9.04 -1.46
N LYS A 27 0.69 -9.83 -1.34
CA LYS A 27 0.44 -11.00 -2.19
C LYS A 27 0.34 -10.60 -3.66
N GLU A 28 -0.33 -9.50 -3.97
CA GLU A 28 -0.45 -9.02 -5.36
C GLU A 28 0.90 -8.59 -5.92
N ILE A 29 1.70 -7.84 -5.18
CA ILE A 29 3.07 -7.47 -5.60
C ILE A 29 3.95 -8.71 -5.82
N VAL A 30 3.89 -9.71 -4.95
CA VAL A 30 4.66 -10.96 -5.10
C VAL A 30 4.24 -11.73 -6.35
N LYS A 31 2.94 -11.70 -6.70
CA LYS A 31 2.41 -12.34 -7.92
C LYS A 31 3.00 -11.72 -9.19
N VAL A 32 3.09 -10.40 -9.24
CA VAL A 32 3.57 -9.64 -10.42
C VAL A 32 5.03 -9.17 -10.30
N LYS A 33 5.78 -9.72 -9.37
CA LYS A 33 7.14 -9.28 -9.02
C LYS A 33 8.11 -9.21 -10.19
N TRP A 34 7.97 -10.10 -11.18
CA TRP A 34 8.82 -10.13 -12.37
C TRP A 34 8.60 -8.90 -13.26
N GLU A 35 7.38 -8.43 -13.38
CA GLU A 35 7.04 -7.22 -14.13
C GLU A 35 7.64 -5.96 -13.50
N ILE A 36 7.78 -5.98 -12.17
CA ILE A 36 8.23 -4.84 -11.38
C ILE A 36 9.76 -4.84 -11.23
N LEU A 37 10.35 -5.96 -10.87
CA LEU A 37 11.75 -6.08 -10.42
C LEU A 37 12.65 -6.84 -11.40
N GLY A 38 12.08 -7.51 -12.43
CA GLY A 38 12.84 -8.37 -13.32
C GLY A 38 13.65 -9.42 -12.55
N PRO A 39 14.91 -9.69 -12.93
CA PRO A 39 15.75 -10.71 -12.29
C PRO A 39 15.97 -10.52 -10.78
N SER A 40 15.88 -9.29 -10.29
CA SER A 40 16.00 -8.97 -8.86
C SER A 40 14.82 -9.45 -8.01
N SER A 41 13.75 -9.92 -8.66
CA SER A 41 12.51 -10.36 -8.01
C SER A 41 12.65 -11.63 -7.15
N LYS A 42 13.72 -12.41 -7.33
CA LYS A 42 13.94 -13.67 -6.58
C LYS A 42 13.84 -13.49 -5.06
N ARG A 43 14.23 -12.32 -4.55
CA ARG A 43 14.21 -11.98 -3.11
C ARG A 43 12.86 -11.50 -2.61
N LEU A 44 11.89 -11.28 -3.49
CA LEU A 44 10.57 -10.80 -3.11
C LEU A 44 9.62 -11.99 -2.96
N THR A 45 9.53 -12.53 -1.75
CA THR A 45 8.57 -13.58 -1.38
C THR A 45 7.62 -13.10 -0.30
N MET A 46 6.49 -13.77 -0.13
CA MET A 46 5.55 -13.47 0.97
C MET A 46 6.23 -13.57 2.33
N ALA A 47 7.05 -14.60 2.55
CA ALA A 47 7.77 -14.79 3.80
C ALA A 47 8.78 -13.66 4.04
N ASP A 48 9.61 -13.33 3.04
CA ASP A 48 10.61 -12.26 3.18
C ASP A 48 10.00 -10.91 3.52
N VAL A 49 8.87 -10.57 2.90
CA VAL A 49 8.20 -9.30 3.16
C VAL A 49 7.44 -9.33 4.48
N TRP A 50 6.59 -10.37 4.66
CA TRP A 50 5.67 -10.41 5.80
C TRP A 50 6.38 -10.67 7.12
N ASP A 51 7.39 -11.53 7.16
CA ASP A 51 8.09 -11.87 8.40
C ASP A 51 8.99 -10.74 8.91
N LYS A 52 9.45 -9.87 8.00
CA LYS A 52 10.23 -8.68 8.34
C LYS A 52 9.38 -7.44 8.58
N LEU A 53 8.08 -7.46 8.21
CA LEU A 53 7.21 -6.31 8.31
C LEU A 53 6.89 -5.95 9.75
N TYR A 54 7.15 -4.71 10.11
CA TYR A 54 6.59 -4.08 11.30
C TYR A 54 5.32 -3.31 10.92
N LEU A 55 4.15 -3.84 11.28
CA LEU A 55 2.85 -3.21 11.02
C LEU A 55 2.34 -2.50 12.28
N LYS A 56 2.20 -1.18 12.20
CA LYS A 56 1.60 -0.35 13.25
C LYS A 56 0.24 0.14 12.79
N ILE A 57 -0.75 0.00 13.68
CA ILE A 57 -2.11 0.49 13.40
C ILE A 57 -2.47 1.47 14.52
N LYS A 58 -2.98 2.63 14.16
CA LYS A 58 -3.37 3.69 15.08
C LYS A 58 -4.70 4.32 14.65
N CYS A 59 -5.34 5.05 15.57
CA CYS A 59 -6.53 5.85 15.31
C CYS A 59 -6.36 7.18 16.06
N LYS A 60 -5.67 8.14 15.43
CA LYS A 60 -5.30 9.42 16.05
C LYS A 60 -5.50 10.62 15.11
N GLY A 61 -6.01 10.43 13.89
CA GLY A 61 -6.11 11.48 12.89
C GLY A 61 -4.73 11.99 12.40
N GLN A 62 -3.73 11.12 12.38
CA GLN A 62 -2.37 11.44 11.98
C GLN A 62 -2.05 10.76 10.65
N ARG A 63 -1.02 11.25 9.94
CA ARG A 63 -0.58 10.66 8.67
C ARG A 63 -0.19 9.19 8.83
N SER A 64 -0.62 8.36 7.88
CA SER A 64 -0.05 7.05 7.61
C SER A 64 1.32 7.21 6.95
N TYR A 65 2.16 6.19 6.99
CA TYR A 65 3.45 6.20 6.30
C TYR A 65 4.02 4.80 6.12
N GLY A 66 4.71 4.59 5.00
CA GLY A 66 5.48 3.39 4.69
C GLY A 66 6.98 3.69 4.63
N GLY A 67 7.80 2.70 4.98
CA GLY A 67 9.26 2.81 4.96
C GLY A 67 9.92 1.44 4.98
N LYS A 68 11.24 1.38 5.20
CA LYS A 68 11.97 0.12 5.19
C LYS A 68 11.42 -0.86 6.24
N ASN A 69 10.83 -1.97 5.77
CA ASN A 69 10.19 -2.99 6.60
C ASN A 69 9.09 -2.47 7.55
N TYR A 70 8.51 -1.33 7.25
CA TYR A 70 7.60 -0.65 8.15
C TYR A 70 6.37 -0.09 7.41
N VAL A 71 5.19 -0.34 7.96
CA VAL A 71 3.94 0.27 7.51
C VAL A 71 3.17 0.75 8.74
N CYS A 72 2.77 2.01 8.75
CA CYS A 72 1.90 2.60 9.77
C CYS A 72 0.61 3.08 9.14
N ILE A 73 -0.53 2.55 9.59
CA ILE A 73 -1.85 2.91 9.09
C ILE A 73 -2.63 3.62 10.18
N ASP A 74 -3.12 4.81 9.87
CA ASP A 74 -4.11 5.52 10.70
C ASP A 74 -5.51 5.25 10.15
N ILE A 75 -6.35 4.62 10.97
CA ILE A 75 -7.71 4.21 10.57
C ILE A 75 -8.79 5.22 10.97
N SER A 76 -8.43 6.42 11.36
CA SER A 76 -9.42 7.41 11.84
C SER A 76 -10.44 7.80 10.78
N ASP A 77 -10.02 7.92 9.52
CA ASP A 77 -10.92 8.24 8.41
C ASP A 77 -11.83 7.05 8.05
N PHE A 78 -11.29 5.82 8.04
CA PHE A 78 -12.08 4.60 7.91
C PHE A 78 -13.17 4.51 8.99
N ARG A 79 -12.80 4.75 10.26
CA ARG A 79 -13.74 4.71 11.38
C ARG A 79 -14.85 5.75 11.28
N LYS A 80 -14.59 6.88 10.61
CA LYS A 80 -15.60 7.91 10.31
C LYS A 80 -16.44 7.59 9.07
N GLY A 81 -16.21 6.44 8.44
CA GLY A 81 -16.90 6.04 7.20
C GLY A 81 -16.50 6.86 5.98
N ARG A 82 -15.32 7.51 5.97
CA ARG A 82 -14.88 8.30 4.83
C ARG A 82 -14.56 7.40 3.65
N THR A 83 -15.09 7.78 2.51
CA THR A 83 -14.94 7.11 1.21
C THR A 83 -13.96 7.81 0.29
N PHE A 84 -13.66 9.07 0.56
CA PHE A 84 -12.72 9.86 -0.22
C PHE A 84 -11.27 9.67 0.27
N PHE A 85 -10.36 9.38 -0.67
CA PHE A 85 -8.94 9.26 -0.41
C PHE A 85 -8.17 10.40 -1.10
N THR A 86 -7.50 11.23 -0.29
CA THR A 86 -6.69 12.36 -0.75
C THR A 86 -5.28 11.91 -1.09
N GLU A 87 -4.84 12.17 -2.31
CA GLU A 87 -3.51 11.84 -2.78
C GLU A 87 -2.53 13.01 -2.75
N TYR A 88 -1.26 12.68 -2.91
CA TYR A 88 -0.17 13.64 -2.98
C TYR A 88 -0.32 14.55 -4.22
N ALA A 89 0.03 15.83 -4.07
CA ALA A 89 -0.24 16.86 -5.08
C ALA A 89 0.24 16.53 -6.50
N ARG A 90 1.40 15.85 -6.65
CA ARG A 90 1.95 15.49 -7.96
C ARG A 90 1.15 14.44 -8.74
N ILE A 91 0.36 13.64 -8.05
CA ILE A 91 -0.41 12.55 -8.64
C ILE A 91 -1.91 12.73 -8.43
N LYS A 92 -2.32 13.83 -7.83
CA LYS A 92 -3.71 14.10 -7.46
C LYS A 92 -4.69 13.92 -8.62
N SER A 93 -4.34 14.37 -9.81
CA SER A 93 -5.15 14.28 -11.03
C SER A 93 -4.91 13.01 -11.85
N ASP A 94 -4.09 12.07 -11.38
CA ASP A 94 -3.83 10.84 -12.11
C ASP A 94 -5.06 9.94 -12.15
N PRO A 95 -5.50 9.44 -13.32
CA PRO A 95 -6.75 8.71 -13.43
C PRO A 95 -6.74 7.33 -12.74
N ILE A 96 -5.56 6.80 -12.41
CA ILE A 96 -5.43 5.47 -11.79
C ILE A 96 -5.10 5.58 -10.31
N ILE A 97 -4.10 6.41 -9.98
CA ILE A 97 -3.54 6.52 -8.62
C ILE A 97 -3.85 7.86 -7.94
N GLY A 98 -4.61 8.72 -8.59
CA GLY A 98 -5.00 10.02 -8.05
C GLY A 98 -6.08 9.96 -6.98
N GLU A 99 -6.54 11.14 -6.57
CA GLU A 99 -7.67 11.28 -5.67
C GLU A 99 -8.91 10.61 -6.23
N MET A 100 -9.67 9.95 -5.37
CA MET A 100 -10.84 9.22 -5.79
C MET A 100 -11.85 9.09 -4.64
N GLU A 101 -13.12 9.20 -4.99
CA GLU A 101 -14.23 8.71 -4.18
C GLU A 101 -14.41 7.22 -4.40
N PHE A 102 -14.52 6.46 -3.33
CA PHE A 102 -14.78 5.01 -3.36
C PHE A 102 -16.20 4.70 -2.92
N GLU A 103 -16.70 3.53 -3.25
CA GLU A 103 -18.04 3.11 -2.82
C GLU A 103 -18.10 2.83 -1.33
N THR A 104 -17.01 2.31 -0.77
CA THR A 104 -16.94 1.97 0.64
C THR A 104 -15.71 2.57 1.32
N SER A 105 -15.81 2.80 2.62
CA SER A 105 -14.66 3.20 3.44
C SER A 105 -13.58 2.10 3.52
N GLU A 106 -13.93 0.82 3.31
CA GLU A 106 -12.96 -0.28 3.21
C GLU A 106 -12.12 -0.15 1.94
N ASP A 107 -12.70 0.25 0.80
CA ASP A 107 -11.97 0.48 -0.44
C ASP A 107 -11.04 1.70 -0.32
N ALA A 108 -11.50 2.78 0.32
CA ALA A 108 -10.65 3.92 0.64
C ALA A 108 -9.49 3.54 1.57
N LEU A 109 -9.75 2.71 2.58
CA LEU A 109 -8.72 2.16 3.46
C LEU A 109 -7.74 1.25 2.69
N LEU A 110 -8.23 0.44 1.75
CA LEU A 110 -7.38 -0.39 0.91
C LEU A 110 -6.48 0.47 0.00
N ALA A 111 -6.97 1.59 -0.54
CA ALA A 111 -6.17 2.54 -1.30
C ALA A 111 -5.05 3.15 -0.44
N LEU A 112 -5.36 3.56 0.78
CA LEU A 112 -4.37 4.05 1.75
C LEU A 112 -3.31 2.98 2.07
N ILE A 113 -3.73 1.75 2.34
CA ILE A 113 -2.81 0.64 2.63
C ILE A 113 -1.94 0.35 1.41
N ALA A 114 -2.50 0.35 0.20
CA ALA A 114 -1.76 0.15 -1.04
C ALA A 114 -0.70 1.23 -1.25
N HIS A 115 -1.00 2.49 -0.95
CA HIS A 115 -0.07 3.61 -0.96
C HIS A 115 1.14 3.35 -0.04
N GLU A 116 0.89 2.98 1.21
CA GLU A 116 1.96 2.78 2.20
C GLU A 116 2.76 1.48 1.96
N VAL A 117 2.10 0.44 1.47
CA VAL A 117 2.79 -0.79 1.04
C VAL A 117 3.67 -0.52 -0.18
N ALA A 118 3.23 0.32 -1.12
CA ALA A 118 4.07 0.73 -2.25
C ALA A 118 5.35 1.43 -1.78
N HIS A 119 5.29 2.30 -0.78
CA HIS A 119 6.48 2.88 -0.16
C HIS A 119 7.39 1.83 0.44
N MET A 120 6.85 0.90 1.23
CA MET A 120 7.64 -0.17 1.87
C MET A 120 8.34 -1.04 0.82
N ILE A 121 7.66 -1.46 -0.24
CA ILE A 121 8.26 -2.24 -1.32
C ILE A 121 9.32 -1.41 -2.06
N HIS A 122 9.03 -0.15 -2.37
CA HIS A 122 9.99 0.75 -3.00
C HIS A 122 11.29 0.88 -2.19
N TYR A 123 11.19 1.15 -0.89
CA TYR A 123 12.35 1.27 0.00
C TYR A 123 13.15 -0.01 0.13
N ASN A 124 12.51 -1.18 0.14
CA ASN A 124 13.22 -2.44 0.37
C ASN A 124 13.87 -3.01 -0.89
N TYR A 125 13.28 -2.76 -2.07
CA TYR A 125 13.66 -3.50 -3.28
C TYR A 125 14.12 -2.63 -4.43
N PHE A 126 13.80 -1.33 -4.44
CA PHE A 126 14.14 -0.43 -5.54
C PHE A 126 15.30 0.51 -5.24
N ILE A 127 15.41 1.04 -4.04
CA ILE A 127 16.45 2.01 -3.69
C ILE A 127 17.87 1.42 -3.82
N TYR A 128 18.00 0.11 -3.65
CA TYR A 128 19.28 -0.60 -3.69
C TYR A 128 19.55 -1.37 -4.98
N THR A 129 18.71 -1.25 -6.00
CA THR A 129 18.92 -1.94 -7.27
C THR A 129 19.68 -1.05 -8.24
N PRO A 130 20.95 -1.38 -8.61
CA PRO A 130 21.78 -0.57 -9.51
C PRO A 130 21.16 -0.35 -10.89
N TRP A 131 20.31 -1.27 -11.35
CA TRP A 131 19.64 -1.26 -12.65
C TRP A 131 18.54 -0.19 -12.77
N LEU A 132 18.10 0.36 -11.64
CA LEU A 132 17.10 1.42 -11.57
C LEU A 132 17.75 2.77 -11.28
N ARG A 133 19.05 2.93 -11.55
CA ARG A 133 19.79 4.20 -11.34
C ARG A 133 19.28 5.39 -12.15
N GLY A 134 18.39 5.18 -13.13
CA GLY A 134 17.58 6.25 -13.72
C GLY A 134 16.23 6.43 -13.04
N GLY A 135 15.91 5.58 -12.05
CA GLY A 135 14.69 5.65 -11.26
C GLY A 135 14.79 6.77 -10.24
N ASP A 136 13.79 7.57 -10.22
CA ASP A 136 13.57 8.61 -9.26
C ASP A 136 13.51 8.00 -7.83
N ASN A 137 14.57 8.17 -7.06
CA ASN A 137 14.67 7.72 -5.66
C ASN A 137 13.81 8.57 -4.71
N THR A 138 13.04 9.51 -5.26
CA THR A 138 12.17 10.36 -4.45
C THR A 138 10.93 9.59 -3.98
N PRO A 139 10.41 9.91 -2.81
CA PRO A 139 9.07 9.48 -2.41
C PRO A 139 8.06 9.89 -3.49
N HIS A 140 7.17 8.98 -3.91
CA HIS A 140 6.21 9.19 -5.00
C HIS A 140 6.82 9.37 -6.40
N GLY A 141 8.09 8.97 -6.60
CA GLY A 141 8.74 8.93 -7.90
C GLY A 141 8.21 7.81 -8.80
N GLN A 142 8.74 7.72 -10.04
CA GLN A 142 8.25 6.79 -11.06
C GLN A 142 8.23 5.33 -10.59
N SER A 143 9.26 4.87 -9.87
CA SER A 143 9.35 3.49 -9.38
C SER A 143 8.26 3.19 -8.34
N TRP A 144 8.01 4.12 -7.42
CA TRP A 144 6.91 4.02 -6.47
C TRP A 144 5.56 4.05 -7.19
N GLN A 145 5.35 4.97 -8.12
CA GLN A 145 4.11 5.07 -8.90
C GLN A 145 3.81 3.78 -9.67
N LYS A 146 4.83 3.12 -10.24
CA LYS A 146 4.66 1.84 -10.93
C LYS A 146 4.08 0.78 -9.99
N ILE A 147 4.62 0.64 -8.79
CA ILE A 147 4.11 -0.30 -7.78
C ILE A 147 2.68 0.05 -7.38
N TYR A 148 2.44 1.32 -7.08
CA TYR A 148 1.15 1.78 -6.61
C TYR A 148 0.06 1.64 -7.68
N ARG A 149 0.36 1.91 -8.97
CA ARG A 149 -0.58 1.69 -10.10
C ARG A 149 -1.03 0.24 -10.19
N ILE A 150 -0.11 -0.70 -10.02
CA ILE A 150 -0.45 -2.13 -10.01
C ILE A 150 -1.43 -2.42 -8.88
N LEU A 151 -1.12 -2.00 -7.65
CA LEU A 151 -1.99 -2.23 -6.51
C LEU A 151 -3.37 -1.58 -6.68
N ARG A 152 -3.42 -0.34 -7.19
CA ARG A 152 -4.69 0.36 -7.45
C ARG A 152 -5.51 -0.36 -8.51
N ARG A 153 -4.92 -0.72 -9.63
CA ARG A 153 -5.58 -1.42 -10.72
C ARG A 153 -6.11 -2.78 -10.28
N GLU A 154 -5.26 -3.61 -9.69
CA GLU A 154 -5.58 -5.01 -9.39
C GLU A 154 -6.47 -5.20 -8.15
N LEU A 155 -6.41 -4.31 -7.18
CA LEU A 155 -7.09 -4.50 -5.90
C LEU A 155 -8.19 -3.51 -5.60
N VAL A 156 -8.08 -2.27 -6.08
CA VAL A 156 -8.96 -1.18 -5.69
C VAL A 156 -9.93 -0.83 -6.82
N ASN A 157 -9.41 -0.63 -8.03
CA ASN A 157 -10.23 -0.16 -9.15
C ASN A 157 -11.00 -1.30 -9.86
N THR A 158 -10.67 -2.57 -9.60
CA THR A 158 -11.40 -3.73 -10.16
C THR A 158 -12.85 -3.81 -9.73
N ASN A 159 -13.21 -3.24 -8.59
CA ASN A 159 -14.60 -3.21 -8.14
C ASN A 159 -15.48 -2.32 -9.04
N LYS A 160 -14.94 -1.22 -9.58
CA LYS A 160 -15.67 -0.36 -10.52
C LYS A 160 -16.03 -1.05 -11.85
N ALA A 161 -15.14 -1.90 -12.36
CA ALA A 161 -15.37 -2.61 -13.62
C ALA A 161 -16.43 -3.72 -13.51
N ARG A 162 -16.63 -4.29 -12.31
CA ARG A 162 -17.64 -5.34 -12.08
C ARG A 162 -19.06 -4.81 -11.94
N LEU A 163 -19.25 -3.53 -11.64
CA LEU A 163 -20.56 -2.89 -11.49
C LEU A 163 -20.99 -2.16 -12.76
N ALA A 164 -20.08 -1.99 -13.72
CA ALA A 164 -20.36 -1.40 -15.03
C ALA A 164 -20.59 -2.45 -16.13
N ALA A 165 -20.46 -3.74 -15.81
CA ALA A 165 -20.71 -4.88 -16.69
C ALA A 165 -21.93 -5.68 -16.24
#